data_9d04bf99cea4d0d84eb269c5d155a77c
#
_entry.id   9d04bf99cea4d0d84eb269c5d155a77c
#
_cell.length_a   1.000
_cell.length_b   1.000
_cell.length_c   1.000
_cell.angle_alpha   90.00
_cell.angle_beta   90.00
_cell.angle_gamma   90.00
#
_symmetry.space_group_name_H-M   'P 1'
#
loop_
_entity.id
_entity.type
_entity.pdbx_description
1 polymer ?
#
loop_
_entity_poly.entity_id
_entity_poly.type
_entity_poly.pdbx_seq_one_letter_code
_entity_poly.pdbx_strand_id
1 'polypeptide(L)'
;MSPYENLPEIQWKETTKRLINDHPLSQDVLISTVLEAWDGILRTKIANELQIGIDIFPTPQILGNYLHELIPVLLEKKYPGQWTRDIEKNDKDLVCVTNPYYSVEIKTSSNANNIYGNASYGQEDSANASSKTKDGYYLAINFEKFVPSEKNFI
;
A
#
# COMPACT_ATOMS: atom_id res chain seq x y z
N MET A 1 19.10 -0.30 13.62
CA MET A 1 18.95 -1.50 14.48
C MET A 1 17.53 -2.02 14.31
N SER A 2 17.37 -3.28 13.92
CA SER A 2 16.04 -3.89 13.70
C SER A 2 15.32 -4.09 15.04
N PRO A 3 14.00 -3.82 15.13
CA PRO A 3 13.24 -4.09 16.36
C PRO A 3 13.17 -5.58 16.73
N TYR A 4 13.60 -6.45 15.82
CA TYR A 4 13.66 -7.91 16.02
C TYR A 4 15.07 -8.41 16.32
N GLU A 5 16.07 -7.53 16.30
CA GLU A 5 17.46 -7.91 16.50
C GLU A 5 17.65 -8.51 17.91
N ASN A 6 18.35 -9.63 17.94
CA ASN A 6 18.62 -10.42 19.17
C ASN A 6 17.35 -10.96 19.88
N LEU A 7 16.17 -10.93 19.25
CA LEU A 7 14.97 -11.57 19.80
C LEU A 7 14.82 -12.99 19.25
N PRO A 8 14.45 -13.97 20.08
CA PRO A 8 14.04 -15.27 19.60
C PRO A 8 12.75 -15.18 18.77
N GLU A 9 12.62 -16.01 17.75
CA GLU A 9 11.47 -15.99 16.80
C GLU A 9 10.10 -16.03 17.49
N ILE A 10 9.99 -16.73 18.61
CA ILE A 10 8.74 -16.82 19.39
C ILE A 10 8.24 -15.44 19.85
N GLN A 11 9.12 -14.43 19.97
CA GLN A 11 8.78 -13.08 20.39
C GLN A 11 8.45 -12.14 19.21
N TRP A 12 8.73 -12.54 17.97
CA TRP A 12 8.52 -11.68 16.81
C TRP A 12 7.06 -11.27 16.61
N LYS A 13 6.14 -12.22 16.84
CA LYS A 13 4.71 -11.95 16.72
C LYS A 13 4.22 -10.84 17.67
N GLU A 14 4.65 -10.89 18.93
CA GLU A 14 4.25 -9.89 19.93
C GLU A 14 4.94 -8.54 19.67
N THR A 15 6.20 -8.57 19.22
CA THR A 15 6.92 -7.37 18.77
C THR A 15 6.20 -6.70 17.61
N THR A 16 5.78 -7.48 16.60
CA THR A 16 5.01 -6.98 15.45
C THR A 16 3.70 -6.34 15.89
N LYS A 17 2.94 -6.99 16.76
CA LYS A 17 1.68 -6.44 17.29
C LYS A 17 1.89 -5.11 18.01
N ARG A 18 2.93 -5.02 18.83
CA ARG A 18 3.28 -3.77 19.53
C ARG A 18 3.58 -2.67 18.52
N LEU A 19 4.44 -2.93 17.54
CA LEU A 19 4.79 -1.95 16.51
C LEU A 19 3.56 -1.46 15.74
N ILE A 20 2.63 -2.35 15.40
CA ILE A 20 1.38 -2.00 14.73
C ILE A 20 0.50 -1.14 15.65
N ASN A 21 0.39 -1.47 16.92
CA ASN A 21 -0.41 -0.70 17.87
C ASN A 21 0.18 0.69 18.16
N ASP A 22 1.51 0.82 18.10
CA ASP A 22 2.22 2.08 18.32
C ASP A 22 2.19 3.00 17.07
N HIS A 23 1.72 2.48 15.92
CA HIS A 23 1.65 3.25 14.68
C HIS A 23 0.56 4.34 14.77
N PRO A 24 0.84 5.60 14.32
CA PRO A 24 -0.12 6.72 14.40
C PRO A 24 -1.43 6.49 13.64
N LEU A 25 -1.39 5.72 12.55
CA LEU A 25 -2.61 5.30 11.85
C LEU A 25 -3.09 3.97 12.41
N SER A 26 -4.28 3.93 12.97
CA SER A 26 -4.89 2.69 13.43
C SER A 26 -5.24 1.77 12.25
N GLN A 27 -5.37 0.48 12.53
CA GLN A 27 -5.79 -0.50 11.52
C GLN A 27 -7.17 -0.13 10.93
N ASP A 28 -8.11 0.34 11.74
CA ASP A 28 -9.45 0.73 11.27
C ASP A 28 -9.40 1.90 10.28
N VAL A 29 -8.54 2.89 10.53
CA VAL A 29 -8.33 4.01 9.61
C VAL A 29 -7.74 3.51 8.29
N LEU A 30 -6.75 2.63 8.34
CA LEU A 30 -6.15 2.07 7.13
C LEU A 30 -7.16 1.23 6.34
N ILE A 31 -7.89 0.33 6.99
CA ILE A 31 -8.92 -0.51 6.36
C ILE A 31 -9.99 0.36 5.70
N SER A 32 -10.54 1.33 6.43
CA SER A 32 -11.58 2.23 5.89
C SER A 32 -11.09 3.04 4.69
N THR A 33 -9.83 3.49 4.73
CA THR A 33 -9.22 4.24 3.62
C THR A 33 -8.99 3.35 2.39
N VAL A 34 -8.55 2.11 2.57
CA VAL A 34 -8.40 1.13 1.47
C VAL A 34 -9.75 0.84 0.82
N LEU A 35 -10.80 0.62 1.63
CA LEU A 35 -12.15 0.36 1.12
C LEU A 35 -12.72 1.59 0.39
N GLU A 36 -12.48 2.80 0.90
CA GLU A 36 -12.86 4.05 0.23
C GLU A 36 -12.16 4.21 -1.11
N ALA A 37 -10.85 3.93 -1.17
CA ALA A 37 -10.09 3.96 -2.41
C ALA A 37 -10.61 2.95 -3.42
N TRP A 38 -10.88 1.72 -3.00
CA TRP A 38 -11.41 0.66 -3.84
C TRP A 38 -12.80 1.00 -4.39
N ASP A 39 -13.71 1.46 -3.54
CA ASP A 39 -15.03 1.94 -3.96
C ASP A 39 -14.93 3.11 -4.95
N GLY A 40 -13.99 4.03 -4.72
CA GLY A 40 -13.70 5.13 -5.64
C GLY A 40 -13.26 4.64 -7.02
N ILE A 41 -12.40 3.63 -7.09
CA ILE A 41 -11.99 3.01 -8.36
C ILE A 41 -13.22 2.44 -9.10
N LEU A 42 -14.04 1.66 -8.42
CA LEU A 42 -15.21 1.01 -9.03
C LEU A 42 -16.32 1.99 -9.46
N ARG A 43 -16.36 3.19 -8.87
CA ARG A 43 -17.28 4.26 -9.27
C ARG A 43 -16.71 5.19 -10.34
N THR A 44 -15.43 5.03 -10.69
CA THR A 44 -14.77 5.87 -11.69
C THR A 44 -15.35 5.64 -13.07
N LYS A 45 -15.68 6.73 -13.75
CA LYS A 45 -16.14 6.75 -15.15
C LYS A 45 -15.17 7.56 -16.00
N ILE A 46 -14.63 6.94 -17.03
CA ILE A 46 -13.85 7.65 -18.04
C ILE A 46 -14.80 8.40 -18.96
N ALA A 47 -14.54 9.68 -19.20
CA ALA A 47 -15.40 10.58 -19.97
C ALA A 47 -16.86 10.65 -19.47
N ASN A 48 -17.10 10.39 -18.17
CA ASN A 48 -18.43 10.31 -17.55
C ASN A 48 -19.35 9.20 -18.11
N GLU A 49 -18.81 8.28 -18.88
CA GLU A 49 -19.58 7.22 -19.56
C GLU A 49 -19.11 5.83 -19.15
N LEU A 50 -17.84 5.53 -19.33
CA LEU A 50 -17.29 4.18 -19.25
C LEU A 50 -16.85 3.85 -17.81
N GLN A 51 -17.65 3.10 -17.09
CA GLN A 51 -17.40 2.77 -15.69
C GLN A 51 -16.46 1.57 -15.55
N ILE A 52 -15.49 1.69 -14.63
CA ILE A 52 -14.62 0.58 -14.25
C ILE A 52 -15.43 -0.53 -13.60
N GLY A 53 -15.24 -1.77 -14.08
CA GLY A 53 -15.93 -2.96 -13.58
C GLY A 53 -17.29 -3.19 -14.22
N ILE A 54 -17.76 -2.28 -15.10
CA ILE A 54 -18.99 -2.44 -15.88
C ILE A 54 -18.66 -2.40 -17.37
N ASP A 55 -18.09 -1.31 -17.84
CA ASP A 55 -17.79 -1.10 -19.26
C ASP A 55 -16.32 -1.39 -19.60
N ILE A 56 -15.43 -1.16 -18.64
CA ILE A 56 -13.99 -1.38 -18.79
C ILE A 56 -13.44 -2.18 -17.61
N PHE A 57 -12.45 -3.03 -17.91
CA PHE A 57 -11.90 -4.00 -16.97
C PHE A 57 -10.36 -3.88 -16.93
N PRO A 58 -9.83 -2.91 -16.16
CA PRO A 58 -8.39 -2.71 -16.04
C PRO A 58 -7.65 -3.96 -15.52
N THR A 59 -6.41 -4.11 -15.94
CA THR A 59 -5.55 -5.18 -15.44
C THR A 59 -5.24 -5.00 -13.95
N PRO A 60 -4.87 -6.07 -13.22
CA PRO A 60 -4.47 -5.96 -11.82
C PRO A 60 -3.37 -4.93 -11.57
N GLN A 61 -2.45 -4.77 -12.49
CA GLN A 61 -1.37 -3.78 -12.38
C GLN A 61 -1.92 -2.35 -12.36
N ILE A 62 -2.89 -2.03 -13.22
CA ILE A 62 -3.52 -0.71 -13.26
C ILE A 62 -4.30 -0.46 -11.96
N LEU A 63 -5.08 -1.45 -11.50
CA LEU A 63 -5.81 -1.35 -10.24
C LEU A 63 -4.89 -1.15 -9.04
N GLY A 64 -3.77 -1.88 -9.01
CA GLY A 64 -2.74 -1.71 -7.99
C GLY A 64 -2.14 -0.31 -8.01
N ASN A 65 -1.84 0.23 -9.18
CA ASN A 65 -1.32 1.59 -9.32
C ASN A 65 -2.33 2.64 -8.83
N TYR A 66 -3.62 2.47 -9.11
CA TYR A 66 -4.66 3.36 -8.54
C TYR A 66 -4.67 3.33 -7.02
N LEU A 67 -4.54 2.17 -6.39
CA LEU A 67 -4.47 2.07 -4.92
C LEU A 67 -3.24 2.79 -4.37
N HIS A 68 -2.07 2.65 -5.01
CA HIS A 68 -0.85 3.36 -4.62
C HIS A 68 -1.01 4.89 -4.68
N GLU A 69 -1.77 5.41 -5.63
CA GLU A 69 -2.03 6.84 -5.76
C GLU A 69 -3.14 7.34 -4.80
N LEU A 70 -4.25 6.61 -4.71
CA LEU A 70 -5.44 7.07 -4.01
C LEU A 70 -5.28 7.04 -2.49
N ILE A 71 -4.65 6.01 -1.93
CA ILE A 71 -4.56 5.85 -0.48
C ILE A 71 -3.78 7.00 0.16
N PRO A 72 -2.57 7.38 -0.32
CA PRO A 72 -1.86 8.52 0.22
C PRO A 72 -2.64 9.84 0.06
N VAL A 73 -3.30 10.06 -1.07
CA VAL A 73 -4.12 11.26 -1.30
C VAL A 73 -5.30 11.35 -0.33
N LEU A 74 -5.99 10.24 -0.06
CA LEU A 74 -7.09 10.19 0.89
C LEU A 74 -6.61 10.46 2.32
N LEU A 75 -5.47 9.91 2.72
CA LEU A 75 -4.88 10.14 4.03
C LEU A 75 -4.34 11.56 4.20
N GLU A 76 -3.75 12.14 3.16
CA GLU A 76 -3.35 13.55 3.14
C GLU A 76 -4.55 14.48 3.34
N LYS A 77 -5.68 14.19 2.71
CA LYS A 77 -6.93 14.96 2.90
C LYS A 77 -7.54 14.80 4.29
N LYS A 78 -7.47 13.59 4.87
CA LYS A 78 -7.99 13.31 6.22
C LYS A 78 -7.10 13.92 7.30
N TYR A 79 -5.80 13.95 7.11
CA TYR A 79 -4.80 14.38 8.09
C TYR A 79 -3.79 15.34 7.45
N PRO A 80 -4.22 16.53 7.03
CA PRO A 80 -3.36 17.50 6.35
C PRO A 80 -2.17 17.89 7.23
N GLY A 81 -0.99 17.96 6.61
CA GLY A 81 0.26 18.27 7.31
C GLY A 81 0.86 17.14 8.17
N GLN A 82 0.17 16.02 8.29
CA GLN A 82 0.68 14.83 9.01
C GLN A 82 1.10 13.71 8.05
N TRP A 83 0.33 13.53 6.99
CA TRP A 83 0.56 12.49 5.98
C TRP A 83 0.57 13.11 4.58
N THR A 84 1.44 12.59 3.71
CA THR A 84 1.51 12.98 2.32
C THR A 84 1.94 11.81 1.44
N ARG A 85 1.74 11.94 0.13
CA ARG A 85 2.32 11.02 -0.85
C ARG A 85 3.84 11.20 -0.92
N ASP A 86 4.52 10.26 -1.58
CA ASP A 86 5.93 10.37 -1.92
C ASP A 86 6.19 11.62 -2.79
N ILE A 87 7.26 12.33 -2.48
CA ILE A 87 7.73 13.52 -3.21
C ILE A 87 9.08 13.21 -3.83
N GLU A 88 9.94 12.54 -3.07
CA GLU A 88 11.29 12.18 -3.49
C GLU A 88 11.39 10.70 -3.88
N LYS A 89 12.32 10.38 -4.78
CA LYS A 89 12.54 9.02 -5.28
C LYS A 89 12.71 7.96 -4.20
N ASN A 90 13.25 8.34 -3.05
CA ASN A 90 13.57 7.43 -1.94
C ASN A 90 12.48 7.41 -0.86
N ASP A 91 11.44 8.20 -1.02
CA ASP A 91 10.30 8.18 -0.10
C ASP A 91 9.55 6.84 -0.18
N LYS A 92 8.91 6.48 0.92
CA LYS A 92 7.89 5.44 0.92
C LYS A 92 6.62 5.98 0.27
N ASP A 93 5.74 5.10 -0.18
CA ASP A 93 4.51 5.48 -0.89
C ASP A 93 3.60 6.42 -0.07
N LEU A 94 3.62 6.27 1.26
CA LEU A 94 2.92 7.13 2.21
C LEU A 94 3.92 7.66 3.24
N VAL A 95 4.13 8.96 3.25
CA VAL A 95 5.12 9.64 4.11
C VAL A 95 4.46 10.21 5.35
N CYS A 96 4.99 9.87 6.53
CA CYS A 96 4.66 10.54 7.78
C CYS A 96 5.54 11.79 7.92
N VAL A 97 4.93 12.96 7.76
CA VAL A 97 5.66 14.25 7.75
C VAL A 97 6.31 14.56 9.09
N THR A 98 5.65 14.19 10.19
CA THR A 98 6.12 14.49 11.55
C THR A 98 7.21 13.54 12.03
N ASN A 99 7.23 12.30 11.52
CA ASN A 99 8.25 11.31 11.85
C ASN A 99 8.36 10.27 10.73
N PRO A 100 9.38 10.36 9.86
CA PRO A 100 9.58 9.45 8.73
C PRO A 100 9.67 7.96 9.11
N TYR A 101 9.98 7.64 10.37
CA TYR A 101 9.99 6.25 10.88
C TYR A 101 8.64 5.54 10.67
N TYR A 102 7.52 6.27 10.74
CA TYR A 102 6.18 5.72 10.55
C TYR A 102 5.71 5.72 9.09
N SER A 103 6.55 6.15 8.15
CA SER A 103 6.21 6.08 6.73
C SER A 103 5.96 4.65 6.27
N VAL A 104 5.02 4.47 5.35
CA VAL A 104 4.48 3.15 4.97
C VAL A 104 4.74 2.88 3.49
N GLU A 105 5.24 1.69 3.20
CA GLU A 105 5.30 1.15 1.84
C GLU A 105 4.00 0.41 1.53
N ILE A 106 3.41 0.66 0.37
CA ILE A 106 2.19 -0.02 -0.07
C ILE A 106 2.57 -1.17 -1.00
N LYS A 107 1.99 -2.34 -0.77
CA LYS A 107 2.13 -3.51 -1.65
C LYS A 107 0.76 -4.03 -2.00
N THR A 108 0.53 -4.26 -3.29
CA THR A 108 -0.74 -4.73 -3.81
C THR A 108 -0.57 -6.04 -4.56
N SER A 109 -1.54 -6.93 -4.45
CA SER A 109 -1.58 -8.19 -5.16
C SER A 109 -3.02 -8.62 -5.47
N SER A 110 -3.23 -9.18 -6.64
CA SER A 110 -4.47 -9.89 -7.00
C SER A 110 -4.36 -11.42 -6.89
N ASN A 111 -3.26 -11.93 -6.37
CA ASN A 111 -3.11 -13.35 -6.10
C ASN A 111 -3.66 -13.67 -4.72
N ALA A 112 -4.59 -14.62 -4.62
CA ALA A 112 -5.27 -14.95 -3.37
C ALA A 112 -4.32 -15.40 -2.24
N ASN A 113 -3.17 -15.93 -2.58
CA ASN A 113 -2.25 -16.57 -1.63
C ASN A 113 -0.95 -15.82 -1.40
N ASN A 114 -0.63 -14.84 -2.26
CA ASN A 114 0.68 -14.19 -2.24
C ASN A 114 0.59 -12.68 -2.44
N ILE A 115 1.46 -11.98 -1.71
CA ILE A 115 1.80 -10.59 -2.01
C ILE A 115 3.26 -10.60 -2.47
N TYR A 116 3.47 -10.13 -3.71
CA TYR A 116 4.79 -10.13 -4.33
C TYR A 116 5.55 -8.85 -3.99
N GLY A 117 6.80 -9.01 -3.58
CA GLY A 117 7.77 -7.92 -3.52
C GLY A 117 8.56 -7.80 -4.84
N ASN A 118 9.31 -6.72 -5.00
CA ASN A 118 10.25 -6.58 -6.10
C ASN A 118 11.43 -7.53 -5.91
N ALA A 119 12.07 -7.96 -7.00
CA ALA A 119 13.26 -8.85 -6.96
C ALA A 119 14.41 -8.29 -6.10
N SER A 120 14.49 -6.97 -5.93
CA SER A 120 15.48 -6.29 -5.08
C SER A 120 15.33 -6.58 -3.58
N TYR A 121 14.21 -7.14 -3.12
CA TYR A 121 14.01 -7.45 -1.69
C TYR A 121 14.96 -8.53 -1.14
N GLY A 122 15.48 -9.39 -1.99
CA GLY A 122 16.47 -10.40 -1.61
C GLY A 122 17.92 -9.92 -1.66
N GLN A 123 18.15 -8.69 -2.08
CA GLN A 123 19.51 -8.11 -2.13
C GLN A 123 19.81 -7.39 -0.82
N GLU A 124 21.04 -7.58 -0.31
CA GLU A 124 21.55 -6.78 0.81
C GLU A 124 21.49 -5.29 0.46
N ASP A 125 21.23 -4.45 1.46
CA ASP A 125 21.26 -3.01 1.26
C ASP A 125 22.61 -2.61 0.69
N SER A 126 22.63 -2.22 -0.58
CA SER A 126 23.84 -1.70 -1.20
C SER A 126 24.25 -0.44 -0.41
N ALA A 127 25.54 -0.31 -0.13
CA ALA A 127 26.14 0.80 0.62
C ALA A 127 25.94 2.20 -0.02
N ASN A 128 25.11 2.32 -1.03
CA ASN A 128 24.75 3.58 -1.68
C ASN A 128 23.67 4.29 -0.86
N ALA A 129 24.03 5.40 -0.26
CA ALA A 129 23.18 6.30 0.53
C ALA A 129 21.93 6.87 -0.21
N SER A 130 21.68 6.46 -1.44
CA SER A 130 20.56 6.88 -2.31
C SER A 130 19.48 5.83 -2.51
N SER A 131 19.56 4.65 -1.87
CA SER A 131 18.54 3.60 -2.04
C SER A 131 17.45 3.73 -0.97
N LYS A 132 16.20 3.57 -1.40
CA LYS A 132 15.02 3.44 -0.53
C LYS A 132 15.26 2.32 0.50
N THR A 133 15.11 2.61 1.78
CA THR A 133 15.28 1.59 2.82
C THR A 133 14.16 0.55 2.72
N LYS A 134 14.53 -0.73 2.88
CA LYS A 134 13.57 -1.85 2.86
C LYS A 134 12.89 -2.07 4.21
N ASP A 135 13.48 -1.57 5.28
CA ASP A 135 12.92 -1.65 6.63
C ASP A 135 11.72 -0.70 6.81
N GLY A 136 10.80 -1.08 7.67
CA GLY A 136 9.70 -0.22 8.09
C GLY A 136 8.33 -0.88 8.00
N TYR A 137 7.31 -0.04 7.95
CA TYR A 137 5.92 -0.45 7.88
C TYR A 137 5.49 -0.73 6.45
N TYR A 138 4.68 -1.77 6.28
CA TYR A 138 4.09 -2.18 5.01
C TYR A 138 2.58 -2.29 5.13
N LEU A 139 1.87 -1.68 4.19
CA LEU A 139 0.44 -1.90 3.98
C LEU A 139 0.27 -2.87 2.81
N ALA A 140 -0.04 -4.11 3.13
CA ALA A 140 -0.27 -5.16 2.14
C ALA A 140 -1.76 -5.26 1.82
N ILE A 141 -2.12 -5.10 0.55
CA ILE A 141 -3.50 -5.11 0.07
C ILE A 141 -3.66 -6.24 -0.93
N ASN A 142 -4.58 -7.15 -0.62
CA ASN A 142 -5.01 -8.17 -1.56
C ASN A 142 -6.40 -7.80 -2.10
N PHE A 143 -6.57 -7.80 -3.42
CA PHE A 143 -7.81 -7.44 -4.09
C PHE A 143 -8.19 -8.47 -5.16
N GLU A 144 -9.46 -8.56 -5.50
CA GLU A 144 -9.94 -9.41 -6.56
C GLU A 144 -9.75 -8.73 -7.92
N LYS A 145 -9.18 -9.49 -8.88
CA LYS A 145 -9.09 -9.07 -10.28
C LYS A 145 -10.38 -9.38 -11.02
N PHE A 146 -10.68 -8.61 -12.05
CA PHE A 146 -11.76 -8.95 -12.98
C PHE A 146 -11.48 -10.27 -13.69
N VAL A 147 -12.49 -11.14 -13.72
CA VAL A 147 -12.41 -12.44 -14.41
C VAL A 147 -12.76 -12.30 -15.90
N PRO A 148 -12.26 -13.19 -16.78
CA PRO A 148 -12.55 -13.11 -18.23
C PRO A 148 -14.03 -13.12 -18.59
N SER A 149 -14.89 -13.80 -17.81
CA SER A 149 -16.32 -13.84 -18.02
C SER A 149 -17.01 -12.49 -17.86
N GLU A 150 -16.46 -11.61 -17.01
CA GLU A 150 -16.98 -10.24 -16.82
C GLU A 150 -16.66 -9.33 -18.02
N LYS A 151 -15.62 -9.67 -18.79
CA LYS A 151 -15.20 -8.94 -19.99
C LYS A 151 -16.04 -9.26 -21.23
N ASN A 152 -16.89 -10.26 -21.15
CA ASN A 152 -17.66 -10.77 -22.29
C ASN A 152 -19.13 -10.29 -22.31
N PHE A 153 -19.51 -9.37 -21.43
CA PHE A 153 -20.80 -8.72 -21.49
C PHE A 153 -20.74 -7.53 -22.48
N ILE A 154 -20.73 -7.87 -23.77
CA ILE A 154 -21.11 -6.97 -24.85
C ILE A 154 -22.37 -7.55 -25.48
#